data_e815c824183f99de8326ef3b7d7b1aa9
#
_entry.id   e815c824183f99de8326ef3b7d7b1aa9
#
_cell.length_a   1.000
_cell.length_b   1.000
_cell.length_c   1.000
_cell.angle_alpha   90.00
_cell.angle_beta   90.00
_cell.angle_gamma   90.00
#
_symmetry.space_group_name_H-M   'P 1'
#
loop_
_entity.id
_entity.type
_entity.pdbx_description
1 polymer ?
#
loop_
_entity_poly.entity_id
_entity_poly.type
_entity_poly.pdbx_seq_one_letter_code
_entity_poly.pdbx_strand_id
1 'polypeptide(L)'
;MGHNNYKWNISIEKGIEIAHTLLINILRESKKPLPLNELVFLLNSRSKEYKIHNNKKHNCFTKYLKIRHGGVVSFLDDYNIYGIMKTADKIDILLLEDLLEGFDMTSPLKRITRDNEWVLV
;
A
#
# COMPACT_ATOMS: atom_id res chain seq x y z
N MET A 1 1.00 7.50 -25.15
CA MET A 1 1.00 7.69 -24.70
C MET A 1 1.14 8.39 -23.98
N GLY A 2 1.48 8.51 -24.19
CA GLY A 2 1.86 9.21 -23.36
C GLY A 2 1.04 9.85 -22.56
N HIS A 3 0.22 9.65 -22.71
CA HIS A 3 -0.46 10.21 -21.88
C HIS A 3 -0.07 10.19 -20.63
N ASN A 4 0.77 9.62 -20.55
CA ASN A 4 1.22 9.59 -19.22
C ASN A 4 2.18 10.71 -19.00
N ASN A 5 1.70 11.80 -18.49
CA ASN A 5 2.52 12.94 -18.22
C ASN A 5 3.13 12.91 -16.84
N TYR A 6 2.93 11.81 -16.11
CA TYR A 6 3.45 11.73 -14.77
C TYR A 6 4.88 11.23 -14.81
N LYS A 7 5.79 12.08 -14.42
CA LYS A 7 7.20 11.71 -14.30
C LYS A 7 7.52 11.59 -12.84
N TRP A 8 7.62 10.35 -12.39
CA TRP A 8 7.91 10.10 -10.99
C TRP A 8 9.42 10.19 -10.77
N ASN A 9 9.79 10.71 -9.60
CA ASN A 9 11.20 10.86 -9.25
C ASN A 9 11.81 9.58 -8.72
N ILE A 10 11.05 8.54 -8.65
CA ILE A 10 11.48 7.26 -8.08
C ILE A 10 11.18 6.13 -9.05
N SER A 11 11.98 5.07 -8.95
CA SER A 11 11.74 3.88 -9.75
C SER A 11 10.52 3.14 -9.20
N ILE A 12 10.05 2.16 -9.97
CA ILE A 12 8.94 1.33 -9.53
C ILE A 12 9.31 0.59 -8.25
N GLU A 13 10.52 0.02 -8.21
CA GLU A 13 10.97 -0.72 -7.04
C GLU A 13 11.06 0.17 -5.81
N LYS A 14 11.61 1.37 -5.98
CA LYS A 14 11.73 2.30 -4.86
C LYS A 14 10.37 2.75 -4.38
N GLY A 15 9.45 2.97 -5.30
CA GLY A 15 8.08 3.36 -4.96
C GLY A 15 7.38 2.30 -4.14
N ILE A 16 7.55 1.04 -4.53
CA ILE A 16 6.97 -0.07 -3.78
C ILE A 16 7.56 -0.13 -2.37
N GLU A 17 8.88 0.02 -2.27
CA GLU A 17 9.55 0.00 -0.98
C GLU A 17 9.03 1.10 -0.05
N ILE A 18 8.93 2.31 -0.56
CA ILE A 18 8.44 3.43 0.25
C ILE A 18 6.99 3.24 0.63
N ALA A 19 6.17 2.77 -0.32
CA ALA A 19 4.76 2.55 -0.04
C ALA A 19 4.58 1.53 1.08
N HIS A 20 5.33 0.42 1.04
CA HIS A 20 5.26 -0.56 2.12
C HIS A 20 5.71 0.02 3.45
N THR A 21 6.80 0.80 3.44
CA THR A 21 7.29 1.42 4.66
C THR A 21 6.22 2.29 5.30
N LEU A 22 5.57 3.12 4.49
CA LEU A 22 4.52 4.01 5.01
C LEU A 22 3.31 3.23 5.50
N LEU A 23 2.83 2.30 4.70
CA LEU A 23 1.63 1.54 5.05
C LEU A 23 1.84 0.68 6.28
N ILE A 24 2.98 0.00 6.36
CA ILE A 24 3.27 -0.85 7.50
C ILE A 24 3.39 -0.03 8.77
N ASN A 25 4.08 1.11 8.71
CA ASN A 25 4.21 1.95 9.89
C ASN A 25 2.86 2.50 10.35
N ILE A 26 2.02 2.92 9.41
CA ILE A 26 0.69 3.41 9.75
C ILE A 26 -0.11 2.32 10.44
N LEU A 27 -0.10 1.13 9.89
CA LEU A 27 -0.91 0.03 10.43
C LEU A 27 -0.37 -0.47 11.76
N ARG A 28 0.95 -0.48 11.94
CA ARG A 28 1.54 -0.85 13.22
C ARG A 28 1.17 0.14 14.31
N GLU A 29 1.17 1.42 13.99
CA GLU A 29 0.82 2.44 14.96
C GLU A 29 -0.64 2.35 15.34
N SER A 30 -1.47 1.94 14.41
CA SER A 30 -2.90 1.82 14.65
C SER A 30 -3.24 0.70 15.62
N LYS A 31 -2.52 -0.41 15.55
CA LYS A 31 -2.75 -1.60 16.40
C LYS A 31 -4.14 -2.19 16.26
N LYS A 32 -4.89 -1.76 15.28
CA LYS A 32 -6.22 -2.27 14.98
C LYS A 32 -6.52 -2.02 13.52
N PRO A 33 -7.51 -2.69 12.95
CA PRO A 33 -7.86 -2.43 11.55
C PRO A 33 -8.24 -0.97 11.35
N LEU A 34 -7.79 -0.40 10.25
CA LEU A 34 -8.08 0.98 9.91
C LEU A 34 -9.06 1.03 8.74
N PRO A 35 -10.09 1.89 8.82
CA PRO A 35 -10.92 2.13 7.65
C PRO A 35 -10.08 2.62 6.49
N LEU A 36 -10.44 2.22 5.29
CA LEU A 36 -9.68 2.58 4.10
C LEU A 36 -9.51 4.09 3.95
N ASN A 37 -10.58 4.86 4.19
CA ASN A 37 -10.48 6.30 4.03
C ASN A 37 -9.50 6.93 5.02
N GLU A 38 -9.42 6.38 6.22
CA GLU A 38 -8.46 6.88 7.21
C GLU A 38 -7.04 6.50 6.81
N LEU A 39 -6.86 5.29 6.30
CA LEU A 39 -5.55 4.85 5.81
C LEU A 39 -5.10 5.74 4.66
N VAL A 40 -5.98 6.05 3.73
CA VAL A 40 -5.66 6.93 2.60
C VAL A 40 -5.27 8.31 3.09
N PHE A 41 -6.00 8.84 4.06
CA PHE A 41 -5.69 10.15 4.62
C PHE A 41 -4.28 10.18 5.22
N LEU A 42 -3.97 9.16 6.02
CA LEU A 42 -2.66 9.09 6.66
C LEU A 42 -1.55 8.87 5.63
N LEU A 43 -1.82 8.05 4.63
CA LEU A 43 -0.85 7.81 3.57
C LEU A 43 -0.52 9.09 2.83
N ASN A 44 -1.53 9.86 2.47
CA ASN A 44 -1.31 11.13 1.78
C ASN A 44 -0.57 12.12 2.66
N SER A 45 -0.92 12.15 3.93
CA SER A 45 -0.27 13.05 4.87
C SER A 45 1.22 12.76 5.00
N ARG A 46 1.57 11.49 5.12
CA ARG A 46 2.97 11.09 5.27
C ARG A 46 3.75 11.13 3.96
N SER A 47 3.04 11.07 2.83
CA SER A 47 3.69 11.17 1.52
C SER A 47 4.45 12.48 1.35
N LYS A 48 4.04 13.50 2.06
CA LYS A 48 4.66 14.81 1.92
C LYS A 48 6.12 14.82 2.34
N GLU A 49 6.55 13.81 3.09
CA GLU A 49 7.94 13.70 3.49
C GLU A 49 8.83 13.21 2.35
N TYR A 50 8.23 12.70 1.30
CA TYR A 50 8.96 12.17 0.15
C TYR A 50 8.67 13.01 -1.08
N LYS A 51 9.69 13.23 -1.87
CA LYS A 51 9.50 13.99 -3.10
C LYS A 51 9.42 13.01 -4.26
N ILE A 52 8.25 12.41 -4.43
CA ILE A 52 8.05 11.43 -5.49
C ILE A 52 7.65 12.07 -6.81
N HIS A 53 7.25 13.34 -6.76
CA HIS A 53 6.90 14.07 -7.98
C HIS A 53 7.25 15.54 -7.77
N ASN A 54 7.69 16.20 -8.84
CA ASN A 54 8.05 17.61 -8.75
C ASN A 54 6.84 18.51 -8.54
N ASN A 55 5.70 18.14 -9.06
CA ASN A 55 4.48 18.92 -8.93
C ASN A 55 3.80 18.54 -7.62
N LYS A 56 3.58 19.51 -6.76
CA LYS A 56 2.97 19.26 -5.46
C LYS A 56 1.60 18.60 -5.56
N LYS A 57 0.87 18.90 -6.61
CA LYS A 57 -0.46 18.30 -6.79
C LYS A 57 -0.39 16.80 -7.01
N HIS A 58 0.72 16.31 -7.49
CA HIS A 58 0.88 14.89 -7.80
C HIS A 58 1.79 14.18 -6.78
N ASN A 59 2.30 14.91 -5.80
CA ASN A 59 3.23 14.35 -4.84
C ASN A 59 2.48 13.67 -3.70
N CYS A 60 1.74 12.62 -4.02
CA CYS A 60 1.07 11.83 -3.00
C CYS A 60 1.00 10.38 -3.44
N PHE A 61 1.13 9.48 -2.48
CA PHE A 61 1.18 8.07 -2.79
C PHE A 61 -0.16 7.49 -3.21
N THR A 62 -1.26 8.10 -2.83
CA THR A 62 -2.56 7.63 -3.32
C THR A 62 -2.63 7.75 -4.83
N LYS A 63 -2.19 8.88 -5.36
CA LYS A 63 -2.17 9.09 -6.80
C LYS A 63 -1.15 8.19 -7.47
N TYR A 64 0.02 8.03 -6.83
CA TYR A 64 1.07 7.16 -7.33
C TYR A 64 0.54 5.74 -7.50
N LEU A 65 -0.10 5.22 -6.45
CA LEU A 65 -0.63 3.86 -6.47
C LEU A 65 -1.76 3.71 -7.47
N LYS A 66 -2.57 4.74 -7.63
CA LYS A 66 -3.66 4.69 -8.59
C LYS A 66 -3.12 4.56 -10.02
N ILE A 67 -2.09 5.34 -10.33
CA ILE A 67 -1.56 5.37 -11.70
C ILE A 67 -0.71 4.15 -12.00
N ARG A 68 0.14 3.74 -11.06
CA ARG A 68 1.07 2.63 -11.31
C ARG A 68 0.54 1.26 -10.93
N HIS A 69 -0.41 1.21 -10.00
CA HIS A 69 -0.85 -0.08 -9.44
C HIS A 69 -2.36 -0.27 -9.43
N GLY A 70 -3.09 0.66 -10.00
CA GLY A 70 -4.54 0.50 -10.08
C GLY A 70 -5.32 0.97 -8.87
N GLY A 71 -4.62 1.52 -7.87
CA GLY A 71 -5.27 2.03 -6.67
C GLY A 71 -4.68 1.44 -5.41
N VAL A 72 -5.06 2.02 -4.28
CA VAL A 72 -4.56 1.58 -2.98
C VAL A 72 -5.00 0.14 -2.69
N VAL A 73 -6.27 -0.14 -2.86
CA VAL A 73 -6.79 -1.49 -2.58
C VAL A 73 -6.14 -2.53 -3.49
N SER A 74 -5.98 -2.18 -4.78
CA SER A 74 -5.34 -3.08 -5.72
C SER A 74 -3.90 -3.37 -5.30
N PHE A 75 -3.18 -2.34 -4.87
CA PHE A 75 -1.81 -2.52 -4.38
C PHE A 75 -1.78 -3.43 -3.15
N LEU A 76 -2.66 -3.17 -2.19
CA LEU A 76 -2.70 -3.97 -0.96
C LEU A 76 -3.04 -5.42 -1.25
N ASP A 77 -3.93 -5.64 -2.21
CA ASP A 77 -4.38 -6.98 -2.54
C ASP A 77 -3.29 -7.83 -3.18
N ASP A 78 -2.24 -7.19 -3.69
CA ASP A 78 -1.13 -7.90 -4.31
C ASP A 78 -0.14 -8.48 -3.32
N TYR A 79 -0.26 -8.13 -2.03
CA TYR A 79 0.71 -8.56 -1.03
C TYR A 79 0.05 -9.23 0.15
N ASN A 80 0.60 -10.35 0.56
CA ASN A 80 0.01 -11.17 1.62
C ASN A 80 0.13 -10.57 3.01
N ILE A 81 0.88 -9.49 3.17
CA ILE A 81 1.06 -8.88 4.48
C ILE A 81 -0.12 -8.02 4.91
N TYR A 82 -1.00 -7.70 3.98
CA TYR A 82 -2.15 -6.86 4.28
C TYR A 82 -3.42 -7.68 4.28
N GLY A 83 -4.25 -7.47 5.31
CA GLY A 83 -5.58 -8.05 5.33
C GLY A 83 -6.59 -7.01 4.90
N ILE A 84 -7.53 -7.41 4.07
CA ILE A 84 -8.58 -6.53 3.58
C ILE A 84 -9.91 -7.11 4.04
N MET A 85 -10.57 -6.41 4.95
CA MET A 85 -11.86 -6.84 5.49
C MET A 85 -12.95 -6.00 4.86
N LYS A 86 -13.78 -6.63 4.06
CA LYS A 86 -14.89 -5.94 3.40
C LYS A 86 -16.19 -6.28 4.06
N THR A 87 -16.97 -5.26 4.37
CA THR A 87 -18.34 -5.44 4.81
C THR A 87 -19.23 -4.74 3.80
N ALA A 88 -20.53 -4.70 4.07
CA ALA A 88 -21.48 -4.14 3.11
C ALA A 88 -21.16 -2.70 2.74
N ASP A 89 -20.65 -1.92 3.68
CA ASP A 89 -20.49 -0.48 3.49
C ASP A 89 -19.10 0.05 3.84
N LYS A 90 -18.14 -0.81 4.14
CA LYS A 90 -16.82 -0.30 4.45
C LYS A 90 -15.74 -1.33 4.17
N ILE A 91 -14.51 -0.83 4.08
CA ILE A 91 -13.32 -1.64 3.90
C ILE A 91 -12.34 -1.27 5.00
N ASP A 92 -11.89 -2.25 5.76
CA ASP A 92 -10.88 -2.05 6.79
C ASP A 92 -9.60 -2.78 6.39
N ILE A 93 -8.47 -2.18 6.72
CA ILE A 93 -7.15 -2.72 6.37
C ILE A 93 -6.39 -3.04 7.65
N LEU A 94 -5.68 -4.14 7.64
CA LEU A 94 -4.87 -4.54 8.79
C LEU A 94 -3.58 -5.20 8.32
N LEU A 95 -2.63 -5.30 9.24
CA LEU A 95 -1.41 -6.06 9.00
C LEU A 95 -1.60 -7.46 9.54
N LEU A 96 -1.09 -8.42 8.78
CA LEU A 96 -1.17 -9.82 9.17
C LEU A 96 0.16 -10.34 9.72
N GLU A 97 1.03 -9.44 10.16
CA GLU A 97 2.37 -9.87 10.60
C GLU A 97 2.32 -10.84 11.79
N ASP A 98 1.28 -10.75 12.62
CA ASP A 98 1.11 -11.71 13.70
C ASP A 98 0.80 -13.11 13.19
N LEU A 99 0.24 -13.19 12.00
CA LEU A 99 -0.06 -14.47 11.36
C LEU A 99 1.08 -14.97 10.51
N LEU A 100 2.02 -14.07 10.19
CA LEU A 100 3.17 -14.39 9.36
C LEU A 100 4.42 -14.18 10.16
N GLU A 101 4.54 -14.94 11.24
CA GLU A 101 5.70 -14.85 12.11
C GLU A 101 6.96 -15.12 11.30
N GLY A 102 7.97 -14.28 11.45
CA GLY A 102 9.18 -14.41 10.68
C GLY A 102 9.09 -13.79 9.30
N PHE A 103 8.05 -13.06 9.03
CA PHE A 103 7.85 -12.41 7.74
C PHE A 103 9.02 -11.47 7.42
N ASP A 104 9.55 -11.61 6.20
CA ASP A 104 10.60 -10.74 5.70
C ASP A 104 10.01 -9.73 4.76
N MET A 105 9.99 -8.48 5.19
CA MET A 105 9.36 -7.42 4.42
C MET A 105 10.11 -7.06 3.14
N THR A 106 11.34 -7.51 3.01
CA THR A 106 12.11 -7.22 1.80
C THR A 106 11.81 -8.21 0.69
N SER A 107 11.17 -9.32 1.02
CA SER A 107 10.84 -10.34 0.03
C SER A 107 9.46 -10.07 -0.56
N PRO A 108 9.34 -10.16 -1.87
CA PRO A 108 8.01 -10.03 -2.47
C PRO A 108 7.14 -11.19 -2.03
N LEU A 109 5.91 -10.90 -1.70
CA LEU A 109 4.94 -11.90 -1.32
C LEU A 109 3.84 -11.96 -2.36
N LYS A 110 3.33 -13.15 -2.57
CA LYS A 110 2.15 -13.29 -3.40
C LYS A 110 0.93 -13.04 -2.55
N ARG A 111 -0.10 -12.58 -3.19
CA ARG A 111 -1.33 -12.32 -2.46
C ARG A 111 -1.95 -13.63 -2.01
N ILE A 112 -2.86 -13.53 -1.06
CA ILE A 112 -3.59 -14.67 -0.55
C ILE A 112 -4.47 -15.25 -1.66
N THR A 113 -4.51 -16.57 -1.73
CA THR A 113 -5.38 -17.24 -2.69
C THR A 113 -6.83 -17.06 -2.27
N ARG A 114 -7.74 -17.46 -3.13
CA ARG A 114 -9.15 -17.36 -2.83
C ARG A 114 -9.55 -18.21 -1.64
N ASP A 115 -8.76 -19.23 -1.35
CA ASP A 115 -9.03 -20.10 -0.21
C ASP A 115 -8.36 -19.59 1.05
N ASN A 116 -7.84 -18.38 1.01
CA ASN A 116 -7.16 -17.74 2.13
C ASN A 116 -5.88 -18.45 2.53
N GLU A 117 -5.28 -19.12 1.60
CA GLU A 117 -3.98 -19.72 1.85
C GLU A 117 -2.89 -18.71 1.51
N TRP A 118 -1.86 -18.69 2.33
CA TRP A 118 -0.74 -17.79 2.12
C TRP A 118 0.27 -18.44 1.20
N VAL A 119 0.69 -17.71 0.19
CA VAL A 119 1.67 -18.18 -0.76
C VAL A 119 2.86 -17.23 -0.74
N LEU A 120 4.01 -17.74 -0.33
CA LEU A 120 5.24 -16.95 -0.33
C LEU A 120 6.02 -17.25 -1.59
N VAL A 121 6.62 -16.22 -2.14
CA VAL A 121 7.42 -16.37 -3.34
C VAL A 121 8.79 -16.88 -3.01
#